data_94f4087ddf621389792dd6224e00a262
#
_entry.id   94f4087ddf621389792dd6224e00a262
#
_cell.length_a   1.000
_cell.length_b   1.000
_cell.length_c   1.000
_cell.angle_alpha   90.00
_cell.angle_beta   90.00
_cell.angle_gamma   90.00
#
_symmetry.space_group_name_H-M   'P 1'
#
loop_
_entity.id
_entity.type
_entity.pdbx_description
1 polymer ?
#
loop_
_entity_poly.entity_id
_entity_poly.type
_entity_poly.pdbx_seq_one_letter_code
_entity_poly.pdbx_strand_id
1 'polypeptide(L)'
;MQHRNGYSSTQIGLHWIIAILIPFNYIYSDGMGRALRARIEGSPATELELNPAVHVWVGVAVLVLTLIRLALRETRGVPEAGGTGAMQQAAIWGHRLLYLLMILVPLLGGLTWFGRIGGAGDPHGVLANLLMIVAGGHAVMAIYHQYFIRDGLMKRMMRADES
;
A
#
# COMPACT_ATOMS: atom_id res chain seq x y z
N MET A 1 -19.50 -9.39 -17.16
CA MET A 1 -18.99 -8.71 -15.94
C MET A 1 -20.08 -7.76 -15.50
N GLN A 2 -20.58 -7.89 -14.27
CA GLN A 2 -21.59 -6.95 -13.75
C GLN A 2 -20.89 -5.61 -13.47
N HIS A 3 -21.29 -4.57 -14.17
CA HIS A 3 -20.87 -3.19 -13.86
C HIS A 3 -21.54 -2.77 -12.55
N ARG A 4 -20.77 -2.74 -11.46
CA ARG A 4 -21.23 -2.20 -10.17
C ARG A 4 -21.03 -0.70 -10.15
N ASN A 5 -22.01 0.02 -9.62
CA ASN A 5 -21.96 1.48 -9.50
C ASN A 5 -21.06 1.97 -8.34
N GLY A 6 -20.71 1.09 -7.38
CA GLY A 6 -19.91 1.41 -6.21
C GLY A 6 -19.11 0.24 -5.64
N TYR A 7 -18.36 0.52 -4.59
CA TYR A 7 -17.57 -0.47 -3.85
C TYR A 7 -18.37 -1.07 -2.70
N SER A 8 -18.07 -2.34 -2.34
CA SER A 8 -18.63 -2.96 -1.13
C SER A 8 -17.97 -2.39 0.13
N SER A 9 -18.67 -2.49 1.28
CA SER A 9 -18.13 -2.08 2.59
C SER A 9 -16.78 -2.73 2.89
N THR A 10 -16.60 -4.01 2.52
CA THR A 10 -15.32 -4.73 2.68
C THR A 10 -14.20 -4.11 1.83
N GLN A 11 -14.47 -3.77 0.57
CA GLN A 11 -13.47 -3.14 -0.31
C GLN A 11 -13.07 -1.76 0.19
N ILE A 12 -14.01 -0.99 0.72
CA ILE A 12 -13.78 0.33 1.33
C ILE A 12 -12.95 0.18 2.60
N GLY A 13 -13.35 -0.72 3.52
CA GLY A 13 -12.62 -0.95 4.77
C GLY A 13 -11.17 -1.39 4.53
N LEU A 14 -10.94 -2.35 3.62
CA LEU A 14 -9.60 -2.78 3.23
C LEU A 14 -8.76 -1.62 2.66
N HIS A 15 -9.38 -0.76 1.84
CA HIS A 15 -8.68 0.40 1.29
C HIS A 15 -8.15 1.31 2.40
N TRP A 16 -9.02 1.71 3.33
CA TRP A 16 -8.64 2.64 4.39
C TRP A 16 -7.67 2.05 5.40
N ILE A 17 -7.83 0.75 5.74
CA ILE A 17 -6.86 0.05 6.60
C ILE A 17 -5.47 0.07 5.95
N ILE A 18 -5.35 -0.32 4.67
CA ILE A 18 -4.08 -0.30 3.94
C ILE A 18 -3.52 1.12 3.84
N ALA A 19 -4.38 2.11 3.55
CA ALA A 19 -3.99 3.52 3.42
C ALA A 19 -3.42 4.11 4.73
N ILE A 20 -3.84 3.59 5.89
CA ILE A 20 -3.30 3.97 7.21
C ILE A 20 -2.04 3.17 7.53
N LEU A 21 -2.03 1.85 7.26
CA LEU A 21 -0.92 0.98 7.62
C LEU A 21 0.37 1.32 6.86
N ILE A 22 0.29 1.72 5.58
CA ILE A 22 1.46 2.06 4.77
C ILE A 22 2.24 3.24 5.36
N PRO A 23 1.66 4.45 5.56
CA PRO A 23 2.40 5.56 6.15
C PRO A 23 2.81 5.29 7.60
N PHE A 24 1.98 4.59 8.38
CA PHE A 24 2.37 4.14 9.73
C PHE A 24 3.65 3.31 9.68
N ASN A 25 3.70 2.28 8.84
CA ASN A 25 4.84 1.38 8.73
C ASN A 25 6.10 2.08 8.18
N TYR A 26 5.91 3.05 7.29
CA TYR A 26 7.00 3.88 6.78
C TYR A 26 7.62 4.75 7.87
N ILE A 27 6.80 5.43 8.68
CA ILE A 27 7.25 6.23 9.82
C ILE A 27 7.90 5.32 10.88
N TYR A 28 7.32 4.13 11.09
CA TYR A 28 7.80 3.13 12.07
C TYR A 28 8.97 2.28 11.51
N SER A 29 9.81 2.84 10.67
CA SER A 29 10.95 2.13 10.06
C SER A 29 12.31 2.54 10.62
N ASP A 30 12.36 3.51 11.52
CA ASP A 30 13.62 3.97 12.09
C ASP A 30 14.33 2.84 12.86
N GLY A 31 15.63 2.75 12.71
CA GLY A 31 16.43 1.71 13.32
C GLY A 31 16.37 0.33 12.64
N MET A 32 15.50 0.12 11.62
CA MET A 32 15.39 -1.20 10.96
C MET A 32 16.69 -1.67 10.31
N GLY A 33 17.51 -0.75 9.77
CA GLY A 33 18.83 -1.10 9.23
C GLY A 33 19.79 -1.63 10.32
N ARG A 34 19.77 -1.04 11.53
CA ARG A 34 20.55 -1.51 12.67
C ARG A 34 20.05 -2.86 13.15
N ALA A 35 18.74 -3.03 13.29
CA ALA A 35 18.12 -4.27 13.70
C ALA A 35 18.43 -5.43 12.73
N LEU A 36 18.38 -5.17 11.42
CA LEU A 36 18.73 -6.15 10.40
C LEU A 36 20.20 -6.57 10.51
N ARG A 37 21.11 -5.60 10.66
CA ARG A 37 22.54 -5.87 10.78
C ARG A 37 22.83 -6.73 12.01
N ALA A 38 22.31 -6.36 13.17
CA ALA A 38 22.44 -7.15 14.40
C ALA A 38 21.89 -8.58 14.22
N ARG A 39 20.76 -8.73 13.51
CA ARG A 39 20.16 -10.03 13.21
C ARG A 39 21.02 -10.89 12.28
N ILE A 40 21.67 -10.32 11.29
CA ILE A 40 22.55 -11.04 10.35
C ILE A 40 23.86 -11.43 11.04
N GLU A 41 24.45 -10.53 11.82
CA GLU A 41 25.72 -10.73 12.52
C GLU A 41 25.58 -11.57 13.80
N GLY A 42 24.34 -11.84 14.25
CA GLY A 42 24.09 -12.55 15.51
C GLY A 42 24.47 -11.75 16.76
N SER A 43 24.63 -10.44 16.64
CA SER A 43 24.96 -9.54 17.74
C SER A 43 23.71 -9.14 18.52
N PRO A 44 23.82 -8.83 19.84
CA PRO A 44 22.70 -8.26 20.57
C PRO A 44 22.30 -6.92 19.92
N ALA A 45 21.01 -6.73 19.67
CA ALA A 45 20.49 -5.45 19.20
C ALA A 45 20.67 -4.42 20.33
N THR A 46 21.68 -3.53 20.19
CA THR A 46 21.88 -2.43 21.11
C THR A 46 20.73 -1.45 20.97
N GLU A 47 20.05 -1.17 22.07
CA GLU A 47 19.00 -0.17 22.29
C GLU A 47 18.30 0.34 21.01
N LEU A 48 17.30 -0.41 20.58
CA LEU A 48 16.40 0.01 19.51
C LEU A 48 15.24 0.77 20.16
N GLU A 49 15.04 2.01 19.79
CA GLU A 49 13.92 2.83 20.28
C GLU A 49 12.57 2.22 19.90
N LEU A 50 12.50 1.52 18.75
CA LEU A 50 11.28 0.89 18.23
C LEU A 50 11.47 -0.61 18.08
N ASN A 51 10.41 -1.38 18.37
CA ASN A 51 10.42 -2.83 18.21
C ASN A 51 10.36 -3.21 16.71
N PRO A 52 11.43 -3.81 16.14
CA PRO A 52 11.46 -4.16 14.72
C PRO A 52 10.35 -5.12 14.28
N ALA A 53 9.85 -5.96 15.21
CA ALA A 53 8.78 -6.89 14.93
C ALA A 53 7.48 -6.19 14.48
N VAL A 54 7.20 -4.99 14.99
CA VAL A 54 6.03 -4.21 14.59
C VAL A 54 6.10 -3.88 13.09
N HIS A 55 7.23 -3.31 12.63
CA HIS A 55 7.43 -3.01 11.21
C HIS A 55 7.28 -4.25 10.34
N VAL A 56 7.89 -5.35 10.73
CA VAL A 56 7.84 -6.61 9.97
C VAL A 56 6.42 -7.15 9.87
N TRP A 57 5.69 -7.25 10.97
CA TRP A 57 4.34 -7.83 10.98
C TRP A 57 3.30 -6.91 10.35
N VAL A 58 3.45 -5.59 10.47
CA VAL A 58 2.62 -4.63 9.72
C VAL A 58 2.89 -4.75 8.23
N GLY A 59 4.15 -4.92 7.81
CA GLY A 59 4.49 -5.19 6.40
C GLY A 59 3.84 -6.46 5.86
N VAL A 60 3.86 -7.55 6.64
CA VAL A 60 3.15 -8.80 6.31
C VAL A 60 1.65 -8.57 6.21
N ALA A 61 1.06 -7.84 7.16
CA ALA A 61 -0.37 -7.51 7.13
C ALA A 61 -0.73 -6.70 5.88
N VAL A 62 0.06 -5.70 5.51
CA VAL A 62 -0.13 -4.92 4.27
C VAL A 62 -0.13 -5.83 3.05
N LEU A 63 0.81 -6.78 2.95
CA LEU A 63 0.86 -7.74 1.84
C LEU A 63 -0.42 -8.58 1.78
N VAL A 64 -0.81 -9.21 2.88
CA VAL A 64 -2.00 -10.09 2.94
C VAL A 64 -3.27 -9.30 2.59
N LEU A 65 -3.46 -8.12 3.19
CA LEU A 65 -4.63 -7.27 2.92
C LEU A 65 -4.66 -6.79 1.47
N THR A 66 -3.50 -6.50 0.88
CA THR A 66 -3.38 -6.13 -0.55
C THR A 66 -3.79 -7.28 -1.46
N LEU A 67 -3.34 -8.51 -1.17
CA LEU A 67 -3.74 -9.69 -1.95
C LEU A 67 -5.24 -9.98 -1.83
N ILE A 68 -5.82 -9.87 -0.63
CA ILE A 68 -7.27 -9.99 -0.43
C ILE A 68 -8.01 -8.91 -1.23
N ARG A 69 -7.54 -7.65 -1.18
CA ARG A 69 -8.14 -6.56 -1.94
C ARG A 69 -8.07 -6.80 -3.45
N LEU A 70 -6.95 -7.31 -3.94
CA LEU A 70 -6.78 -7.66 -5.35
C LEU A 70 -7.73 -8.78 -5.77
N ALA A 71 -7.85 -9.85 -4.97
CA ALA A 71 -8.79 -10.93 -5.21
C ALA A 71 -10.25 -10.44 -5.23
N LEU A 72 -10.63 -9.55 -4.31
CA LEU A 72 -11.97 -8.95 -4.31
C LEU A 72 -12.20 -8.04 -5.51
N ARG A 73 -11.17 -7.36 -5.99
CA ARG A 73 -11.23 -6.55 -7.22
C ARG A 73 -11.54 -7.42 -8.44
N GLU A 74 -10.88 -8.57 -8.56
CA GLU A 74 -11.05 -9.47 -9.70
C GLU A 74 -12.39 -10.22 -9.66
N THR A 75 -12.82 -10.65 -8.45
CA THR A 75 -14.05 -11.45 -8.29
C THR A 75 -15.33 -10.62 -8.24
N ARG A 76 -15.30 -9.45 -7.60
CA ARG A 76 -16.47 -8.58 -7.42
C ARG A 76 -16.53 -7.41 -8.40
N GLY A 77 -15.45 -7.17 -9.14
CA GLY A 77 -15.31 -6.00 -9.99
C GLY A 77 -15.06 -4.70 -9.21
N VAL A 78 -14.88 -3.64 -9.96
CA VAL A 78 -14.72 -2.27 -9.45
C VAL A 78 -15.45 -1.32 -10.38
N PRO A 79 -15.94 -0.17 -9.87
CA PRO A 79 -16.47 0.89 -10.72
C PRO A 79 -15.42 1.36 -11.74
N GLU A 80 -15.88 1.84 -12.87
CA GLU A 80 -14.98 2.41 -13.88
C GLU A 80 -14.14 3.56 -13.31
N ALA A 81 -12.88 3.61 -13.75
CA ALA A 81 -12.01 4.72 -13.40
C ALA A 81 -12.62 6.02 -13.93
N GLY A 82 -12.69 7.03 -13.06
CA GLY A 82 -13.22 8.32 -13.44
C GLY A 82 -12.32 9.06 -14.44
N GLY A 83 -12.91 10.04 -15.13
CA GLY A 83 -12.22 10.83 -16.14
C GLY A 83 -12.27 10.19 -17.54
N THR A 84 -11.72 10.88 -18.52
CA THR A 84 -11.62 10.43 -19.91
C THR A 84 -10.20 10.63 -20.44
N GLY A 85 -9.84 9.91 -21.48
CA GLY A 85 -8.55 10.10 -22.17
C GLY A 85 -7.33 9.88 -21.26
N ALA A 86 -6.40 10.83 -21.26
CA ALA A 86 -5.11 10.71 -20.54
C ALA A 86 -5.30 10.60 -19.02
N MET A 87 -6.28 11.26 -18.43
CA MET A 87 -6.56 11.22 -17.00
C MET A 87 -7.01 9.83 -16.56
N GLN A 88 -7.89 9.20 -17.33
CA GLN A 88 -8.32 7.83 -17.07
C GLN A 88 -7.14 6.84 -17.18
N GLN A 89 -6.28 6.99 -18.18
CA GLN A 89 -5.08 6.17 -18.32
C GLN A 89 -4.11 6.35 -17.14
N ALA A 90 -3.89 7.59 -16.70
CA ALA A 90 -3.06 7.88 -15.53
C ALA A 90 -3.63 7.23 -14.26
N ALA A 91 -4.96 7.26 -14.06
CA ALA A 91 -5.60 6.58 -12.94
C ALA A 91 -5.40 5.05 -13.00
N ILE A 92 -5.57 4.43 -14.17
CA ILE A 92 -5.38 2.99 -14.36
C ILE A 92 -3.94 2.58 -14.05
N TRP A 93 -2.95 3.26 -14.62
CA TRP A 93 -1.54 2.96 -14.42
C TRP A 93 -1.07 3.29 -13.02
N GLY A 94 -1.56 4.38 -12.41
CA GLY A 94 -1.29 4.73 -11.02
C GLY A 94 -1.74 3.63 -10.06
N HIS A 95 -2.95 3.09 -10.22
CA HIS A 95 -3.43 1.98 -9.41
C HIS A 95 -2.61 0.69 -9.65
N ARG A 96 -2.26 0.38 -10.90
CA ARG A 96 -1.41 -0.80 -11.20
C ARG A 96 -0.05 -0.68 -10.52
N LEU A 97 0.57 0.50 -10.59
CA LEU A 97 1.84 0.77 -9.93
C LEU A 97 1.73 0.66 -8.42
N LEU A 98 0.66 1.20 -7.81
CA LEU A 98 0.40 1.05 -6.36
C LEU A 98 0.31 -0.42 -5.96
N TYR A 99 -0.49 -1.23 -6.64
CA TYR A 99 -0.59 -2.66 -6.35
C TYR A 99 0.76 -3.38 -6.49
N LEU A 100 1.51 -3.09 -7.55
CA LEU A 100 2.84 -3.65 -7.76
C LEU A 100 3.78 -3.33 -6.59
N LEU A 101 3.84 -2.06 -6.19
CA LEU A 101 4.69 -1.61 -5.09
C LEU A 101 4.24 -2.18 -3.74
N MET A 102 2.92 -2.21 -3.45
CA MET A 102 2.37 -2.80 -2.24
C MET A 102 2.65 -4.30 -2.09
N ILE A 103 2.97 -5.00 -3.18
CA ILE A 103 3.40 -6.40 -3.18
C ILE A 103 4.92 -6.49 -3.09
N LEU A 104 5.66 -5.78 -3.95
CA LEU A 104 7.12 -5.89 -4.02
C LEU A 104 7.82 -5.40 -2.76
N VAL A 105 7.36 -4.29 -2.17
CA VAL A 105 8.00 -3.72 -0.97
C VAL A 105 8.00 -4.73 0.18
N PRO A 106 6.84 -5.28 0.64
CA PRO A 106 6.86 -6.23 1.74
C PRO A 106 7.52 -7.57 1.37
N LEU A 107 7.50 -8.01 0.12
CA LEU A 107 8.24 -9.21 -0.31
C LEU A 107 9.74 -9.01 -0.15
N LEU A 108 10.30 -7.89 -0.60
CA LEU A 108 11.72 -7.57 -0.41
C LEU A 108 12.07 -7.44 1.07
N GLY A 109 11.21 -6.79 1.86
CA GLY A 109 11.36 -6.72 3.31
C GLY A 109 11.38 -8.10 3.97
N GLY A 110 10.50 -9.00 3.52
CA GLY A 110 10.45 -10.39 3.96
C GLY A 110 11.71 -11.17 3.60
N LEU A 111 12.22 -11.03 2.37
CA LEU A 111 13.50 -11.63 1.95
C LEU A 111 14.67 -11.11 2.79
N THR A 112 14.66 -9.82 3.09
CA THR A 112 15.67 -9.20 3.94
C THR A 112 15.62 -9.75 5.37
N TRP A 113 14.43 -9.76 5.98
CA TRP A 113 14.27 -10.10 7.40
C TRP A 113 14.27 -11.62 7.66
N PHE A 114 13.45 -12.38 6.96
CA PHE A 114 13.33 -13.82 7.16
C PHE A 114 14.41 -14.60 6.40
N GLY A 115 14.75 -14.16 5.18
CA GLY A 115 15.78 -14.78 4.35
C GLY A 115 17.20 -14.37 4.72
N ARG A 116 17.37 -13.36 5.58
CA ARG A 116 18.68 -12.78 5.95
C ARG A 116 19.50 -12.32 4.74
N ILE A 117 18.84 -11.91 3.66
CA ILE A 117 19.47 -11.44 2.44
C ILE A 117 19.68 -9.94 2.56
N GLY A 118 20.82 -9.51 3.11
CA GLY A 118 21.12 -8.09 3.36
C GLY A 118 21.04 -7.22 2.11
N GLY A 119 21.44 -7.75 0.95
CA GLY A 119 21.36 -7.03 -0.33
C GLY A 119 19.94 -6.68 -0.81
N ALA A 120 18.89 -7.25 -0.22
CA ALA A 120 17.51 -6.89 -0.54
C ALA A 120 17.01 -5.66 0.26
N GLY A 121 17.78 -5.19 1.25
CA GLY A 121 17.41 -4.05 2.10
C GLY A 121 17.38 -2.72 1.36
N ASP A 122 18.40 -2.44 0.54
CA ASP A 122 18.48 -1.19 -0.24
C ASP A 122 17.35 -1.09 -1.27
N PRO A 123 17.10 -2.10 -2.13
CA PRO A 123 15.93 -2.10 -3.00
C PRO A 123 14.60 -1.95 -2.26
N HIS A 124 14.43 -2.60 -1.09
CA HIS A 124 13.26 -2.43 -0.24
C HIS A 124 13.06 -0.96 0.14
N GLY A 125 14.09 -0.29 0.64
CA GLY A 125 14.04 1.11 1.04
C GLY A 125 13.73 2.05 -0.12
N VAL A 126 14.37 1.85 -1.27
CA VAL A 126 14.11 2.65 -2.49
C VAL A 126 12.67 2.49 -2.96
N LEU A 127 12.15 1.26 -3.04
CA LEU A 127 10.77 1.03 -3.46
C LEU A 127 9.74 1.48 -2.41
N ALA A 128 10.08 1.46 -1.11
CA ALA A 128 9.24 2.03 -0.07
C ALA A 128 9.10 3.56 -0.23
N ASN A 129 10.19 4.27 -0.52
CA ASN A 129 10.14 5.70 -0.83
C ASN A 129 9.28 5.96 -2.08
N LEU A 130 9.45 5.17 -3.14
CA LEU A 130 8.64 5.29 -4.35
C LEU A 130 7.16 5.02 -4.05
N LEU A 131 6.83 4.00 -3.23
CA LEU A 131 5.46 3.73 -2.80
C LEU A 131 4.86 4.94 -2.10
N MET A 132 5.59 5.60 -1.19
CA MET A 132 5.10 6.79 -0.49
C MET A 132 4.84 7.96 -1.44
N ILE A 133 5.71 8.20 -2.41
CA ILE A 133 5.53 9.24 -3.44
C ILE A 133 4.26 8.97 -4.26
N VAL A 134 4.10 7.74 -4.75
CA VAL A 134 2.96 7.37 -5.59
C VAL A 134 1.65 7.38 -4.78
N ALA A 135 1.67 6.90 -3.54
CA ALA A 135 0.51 6.94 -2.63
C ALA A 135 0.11 8.39 -2.27
N GLY A 136 1.10 9.26 -2.01
CA GLY A 136 0.88 10.68 -1.80
C GLY A 136 0.26 11.36 -3.03
N GLY A 137 0.79 11.10 -4.22
CA GLY A 137 0.24 11.58 -5.48
C GLY A 137 -1.20 11.09 -5.71
N HIS A 138 -1.48 9.81 -5.41
CA HIS A 138 -2.83 9.27 -5.47
C HIS A 138 -3.80 10.00 -4.53
N ALA A 139 -3.38 10.26 -3.29
CA ALA A 139 -4.19 11.00 -2.31
C ALA A 139 -4.45 12.45 -2.78
N VAL A 140 -3.43 13.13 -3.28
CA VAL A 140 -3.57 14.49 -3.84
C VAL A 140 -4.54 14.50 -5.01
N MET A 141 -4.46 13.54 -5.93
CA MET A 141 -5.40 13.43 -7.05
C MET A 141 -6.83 13.15 -6.57
N ALA A 142 -7.03 12.30 -5.55
CA ALA A 142 -8.35 12.08 -4.98
C ALA A 142 -8.95 13.35 -4.38
N ILE A 143 -8.14 14.16 -3.68
CA ILE A 143 -8.54 15.46 -3.14
C ILE A 143 -8.87 16.44 -4.28
N TYR A 144 -8.05 16.48 -5.33
CA TYR A 144 -8.28 17.32 -6.51
C TYR A 144 -9.62 16.97 -7.18
N HIS A 145 -9.90 15.69 -7.39
CA HIS A 145 -11.17 15.22 -7.94
C HIS A 145 -12.36 15.61 -7.06
N GLN A 146 -12.21 15.54 -5.72
CA GLN A 146 -13.29 15.88 -4.80
C GLN A 146 -13.65 17.36 -4.81
N TYR A 147 -12.65 18.26 -4.79
CA TYR A 147 -12.88 19.69 -4.54
C TYR A 147 -12.91 20.54 -5.82
N PHE A 148 -12.15 20.13 -6.85
CA PHE A 148 -12.04 20.89 -8.11
C PHE A 148 -12.89 20.29 -9.22
N ILE A 149 -12.74 19.00 -9.52
CA ILE A 149 -13.51 18.33 -10.58
C ILE A 149 -14.93 18.02 -10.11
N ARG A 150 -15.10 17.68 -8.82
CA ARG A 150 -16.39 17.37 -8.18
C ARG A 150 -17.15 16.21 -8.83
N ASP A 151 -16.43 15.21 -9.32
CA ASP A 151 -16.98 14.03 -10.01
C ASP A 151 -17.48 12.92 -9.05
N GLY A 152 -17.33 13.12 -7.73
CA GLY A 152 -17.82 12.19 -6.72
C GLY A 152 -17.00 10.92 -6.54
N LEU A 153 -15.81 10.79 -7.15
CA LEU A 153 -14.97 9.60 -7.03
C LEU A 153 -14.63 9.28 -5.56
N MET A 154 -14.29 10.28 -4.76
CA MET A 154 -13.98 10.09 -3.35
C MET A 154 -15.20 9.58 -2.56
N LYS A 155 -16.41 10.03 -2.91
CA LYS A 155 -17.65 9.56 -2.25
C LYS A 155 -17.87 8.07 -2.43
N ARG A 156 -17.45 7.48 -3.58
CA ARG A 156 -17.51 6.03 -3.83
C ARG A 156 -16.61 5.22 -2.89
N MET A 157 -15.57 5.84 -2.32
CA MET A 157 -14.69 5.24 -1.30
C MET A 157 -15.10 5.57 0.14
N MET A 158 -16.21 6.30 0.34
CA MET A 158 -16.73 6.65 1.67
C MET A 158 -18.11 6.03 1.93
N ARG A 159 -18.85 5.65 0.89
CA ARG A 159 -20.18 5.05 1.00
C ARG A 159 -20.24 3.78 0.15
N ALA A 160 -20.62 2.69 0.82
CA ALA A 160 -20.84 1.42 0.13
C ALA A 160 -22.10 1.49 -0.74
N ASP A 161 -22.01 0.84 -1.91
CA ASP A 161 -23.19 0.55 -2.72
C ASP A 161 -23.66 -0.86 -2.36
N GLU A 162 -24.82 -0.95 -1.71
CA GLU A 162 -25.40 -2.20 -1.21
C GLU A 162 -26.29 -2.91 -2.27
N SER A 163 -26.23 -2.46 -3.54
CA SER A 163 -27.00 -3.04 -4.64
C SER A 163 -26.37 -4.30 -5.24
#